data_74e74ce357a33f09c6ba86845b6bbd83
#
_entry.id   74e74ce357a33f09c6ba86845b6bbd83
#
_cell.length_a   1.000
_cell.length_b   1.000
_cell.length_c   1.000
_cell.angle_alpha   90.00
_cell.angle_beta   90.00
_cell.angle_gamma   90.00
#
_symmetry.space_group_name_H-M   'P 1'
#
loop_
_entity.id
_entity.type
_entity.pdbx_description
1 polymer ?
#
loop_
_entity_poly.entity_id
_entity_poly.type
_entity_poly.pdbx_seq_one_letter_code
_entity_poly.pdbx_strand_id
1 'polypeptide(L)'
;MKNKYAIIQDKERCIGCLSCEVYCLQNKQLSPGPRLCEIVVLGKQQQTGIPRESYVYMSCFHCENPACVAACPTGAMQKRESDGIVFVDFDRCIGCKACMVACPWGAVQWNPEAQKVVKCDYCKDRVDQGLKPACVTVCTTGCLSFRELDGADTDTD
;
A
#
# COMPACT_ATOMS: atom_id res chain seq x y z
N MET A 1 9.22 -6.12 15.08
CA MET A 1 9.67 -4.75 14.70
C MET A 1 8.43 -3.94 14.37
N LYS A 2 8.17 -2.86 15.14
CA LYS A 2 6.99 -2.00 14.95
C LYS A 2 7.12 -1.22 13.63
N ASN A 3 6.01 -0.99 12.96
CA ASN A 3 5.95 -0.12 11.79
C ASN A 3 6.05 1.34 12.28
N LYS A 4 6.91 2.11 11.62
CA LYS A 4 7.05 3.54 11.92
C LYS A 4 5.98 4.38 11.24
N TYR A 5 5.41 3.91 10.13
CA TYR A 5 4.51 4.69 9.30
C TYR A 5 3.19 3.96 9.00
N ALA A 6 2.13 4.75 8.79
CA ALA A 6 0.87 4.30 8.23
C ALA A 6 0.29 5.32 7.24
N ILE A 7 -0.44 4.81 6.22
CA ILE A 7 -1.34 5.62 5.41
C ILE A 7 -2.74 5.48 6.02
N ILE A 8 -3.30 6.61 6.45
CA ILE A 8 -4.62 6.68 7.08
C ILE A 8 -5.57 7.40 6.14
N GLN A 9 -6.78 6.86 6.00
CA GLN A 9 -7.85 7.43 5.17
C GLN A 9 -8.95 8.03 6.04
N ASP A 10 -9.31 9.28 5.76
CA ASP A 10 -10.58 9.85 6.15
C ASP A 10 -11.65 9.47 5.09
N LYS A 11 -12.48 8.48 5.43
CA LYS A 11 -13.47 7.91 4.50
C LYS A 11 -14.55 8.91 4.10
N GLU A 12 -14.90 9.86 4.98
CA GLU A 12 -15.93 10.86 4.71
C GLU A 12 -15.51 11.86 3.62
N ARG A 13 -14.21 12.06 3.47
CA ARG A 13 -13.65 12.98 2.47
C ARG A 13 -13.33 12.32 1.14
N CYS A 14 -13.32 10.99 1.08
CA CYS A 14 -12.99 10.27 -0.15
C CYS A 14 -14.15 10.35 -1.15
N ILE A 15 -13.86 10.75 -2.38
CA ILE A 15 -14.84 10.87 -3.47
C ILE A 15 -14.66 9.80 -4.56
N GLY A 16 -13.77 8.82 -4.36
CA GLY A 16 -13.53 7.74 -5.32
C GLY A 16 -12.90 8.20 -6.64
N CYS A 17 -12.15 9.31 -6.65
CA CYS A 17 -11.61 9.91 -7.89
C CYS A 17 -10.47 9.11 -8.53
N LEU A 18 -9.96 8.05 -7.90
CA LEU A 18 -8.90 7.15 -8.36
C LEU A 18 -7.53 7.80 -8.61
N SER A 19 -7.35 9.08 -8.31
CA SER A 19 -6.07 9.78 -8.51
C SER A 19 -4.90 9.08 -7.81
N CYS A 20 -5.14 8.51 -6.62
CA CYS A 20 -4.15 7.76 -5.85
C CYS A 20 -3.66 6.52 -6.60
N GLU A 21 -4.55 5.78 -7.28
CA GLU A 21 -4.19 4.60 -8.08
C GLU A 21 -3.38 4.98 -9.31
N VAL A 22 -3.90 5.93 -10.10
CA VAL A 22 -3.26 6.38 -11.35
C VAL A 22 -1.86 6.91 -11.08
N TYR A 23 -1.73 7.78 -10.08
CA TYR A 23 -0.44 8.37 -9.77
C TYR A 23 0.55 7.37 -9.14
N CYS A 24 0.04 6.36 -8.43
CA CYS A 24 0.87 5.26 -7.93
C CYS A 24 1.51 4.49 -9.08
N LEU A 25 0.72 4.11 -10.10
CA LEU A 25 1.21 3.43 -11.30
C LEU A 25 2.24 4.28 -12.04
N GLN A 26 1.95 5.56 -12.23
CA GLN A 26 2.84 6.50 -12.91
C GLN A 26 4.16 6.69 -12.15
N ASN A 27 4.11 6.92 -10.83
CA ASN A 27 5.29 7.11 -10.00
C ASN A 27 6.18 5.85 -9.95
N LYS A 28 5.58 4.67 -10.03
CA LYS A 28 6.28 3.37 -10.05
C LYS A 28 6.63 2.91 -11.46
N GLN A 29 6.29 3.68 -12.49
CA GLN A 29 6.51 3.35 -13.91
C GLN A 29 6.00 1.96 -14.28
N LEU A 30 4.81 1.63 -13.78
CA LEU A 30 4.17 0.34 -14.04
C LEU A 30 3.20 0.47 -15.21
N SER A 31 3.26 -0.49 -16.12
CA SER A 31 2.25 -0.67 -17.16
C SER A 31 0.89 -1.05 -16.54
N PRO A 32 -0.23 -0.82 -17.25
CA PRO A 32 -1.54 -1.25 -16.77
C PRO A 32 -1.56 -2.75 -16.44
N GLY A 33 -2.09 -3.07 -15.26
CA GLY A 33 -2.19 -4.46 -14.77
C GLY A 33 -2.04 -4.53 -13.25
N PRO A 34 -0.81 -4.52 -12.71
CA PRO A 34 -0.63 -4.61 -11.26
C PRO A 34 -1.11 -3.34 -10.55
N ARG A 35 -1.89 -3.51 -9.47
CA ARG A 35 -2.37 -2.40 -8.63
C ARG A 35 -1.68 -2.46 -7.26
N LEU A 36 -0.90 -1.43 -6.92
CA LEU A 36 -0.21 -1.36 -5.63
C LEU A 36 -1.05 -0.68 -4.55
N CYS A 37 -2.07 0.04 -4.96
CA CYS A 37 -3.17 0.50 -4.13
C CYS A 37 -4.46 0.48 -4.95
N GLU A 38 -5.59 0.40 -4.26
CA GLU A 38 -6.91 0.29 -4.88
C GLU A 38 -7.96 1.01 -4.04
N ILE A 39 -8.94 1.62 -4.71
CA ILE A 39 -10.15 2.15 -4.08
C ILE A 39 -11.25 1.11 -4.21
N VAL A 40 -11.62 0.50 -3.10
CA VAL A 40 -12.72 -0.46 -3.02
C VAL A 40 -14.02 0.27 -2.74
N VAL A 41 -15.04 0.02 -3.57
CA VAL A 41 -16.40 0.57 -3.40
C VAL A 41 -17.18 -0.37 -2.48
N LEU A 42 -17.59 0.10 -1.31
CA LEU A 42 -18.37 -0.70 -0.35
C LEU A 42 -19.89 -0.66 -0.60
N GLY A 43 -20.32 -0.02 -1.69
CA GLY A 43 -21.73 0.16 -2.02
C GLY A 43 -22.35 1.40 -1.36
N LYS A 44 -23.69 1.51 -1.48
CA LYS A 44 -24.43 2.67 -0.97
C LYS A 44 -24.71 2.51 0.52
N GLN A 45 -24.15 3.39 1.33
CA GLN A 45 -24.51 3.52 2.74
C GLN A 45 -25.56 4.63 2.91
N GLN A 46 -26.64 4.33 3.61
CA GLN A 46 -27.74 5.25 3.87
C GLN A 46 -27.61 5.81 5.29
N GLN A 47 -26.80 6.84 5.48
CA GLN A 47 -26.61 7.44 6.81
C GLN A 47 -27.53 8.65 7.09
N THR A 48 -28.04 9.33 6.07
CA THR A 48 -28.83 10.57 6.22
C THR A 48 -30.00 10.66 5.25
N GLY A 49 -30.56 9.52 4.80
CA GLY A 49 -31.63 9.49 3.79
C GLY A 49 -31.16 9.68 2.34
N ILE A 50 -29.94 10.15 2.11
CA ILE A 50 -29.32 10.28 0.78
C ILE A 50 -28.33 9.13 0.59
N PRO A 51 -28.52 8.27 -0.45
CA PRO A 51 -27.55 7.21 -0.73
C PRO A 51 -26.19 7.81 -1.10
N ARG A 52 -25.15 7.47 -0.34
CA ARG A 52 -23.78 7.85 -0.62
C ARG A 52 -22.91 6.60 -0.80
N GLU A 53 -22.09 6.57 -1.84
CA GLU A 53 -21.09 5.52 -2.00
C GLU A 53 -19.95 5.71 -1.00
N SER A 54 -19.52 4.63 -0.38
CA SER A 54 -18.38 4.61 0.54
C SER A 54 -17.19 3.98 -0.15
N TYR A 55 -16.04 4.63 -0.02
CA TYR A 55 -14.79 4.25 -0.67
C TYR A 55 -13.73 3.91 0.37
N VAL A 56 -13.06 2.77 0.22
CA VAL A 56 -11.96 2.35 1.09
C VAL A 56 -10.69 2.25 0.28
N TYR A 57 -9.66 2.97 0.72
CA TYR A 57 -8.32 2.86 0.18
C TYR A 57 -7.63 1.62 0.74
N MET A 58 -7.19 0.75 -0.15
CA MET A 58 -6.46 -0.46 0.20
C MET A 58 -5.06 -0.42 -0.41
N SER A 59 -4.05 -0.71 0.39
CA SER A 59 -2.67 -0.88 -0.05
C SER A 59 -1.98 -1.94 0.81
N CYS A 60 -0.68 -2.13 0.67
CA CYS A 60 0.06 -3.00 1.58
C CYS A 60 0.05 -2.44 3.02
N PHE A 61 -0.24 -3.29 4.00
CA PHE A 61 -0.25 -2.92 5.42
C PHE A 61 1.14 -2.92 6.07
N HIS A 62 2.16 -3.34 5.35
CA HIS A 62 3.51 -3.47 5.89
C HIS A 62 3.55 -4.23 7.23
N CYS A 63 2.86 -5.37 7.29
CA CYS A 63 2.62 -6.17 8.49
C CYS A 63 3.82 -6.25 9.45
N GLU A 64 3.55 -6.30 10.75
CA GLU A 64 4.60 -6.46 11.75
C GLU A 64 5.36 -7.79 11.56
N ASN A 65 4.61 -8.86 11.30
CA ASN A 65 5.12 -10.18 10.95
C ASN A 65 4.71 -10.52 9.52
N PRO A 66 5.46 -10.04 8.49
CA PRO A 66 5.03 -10.14 7.10
C PRO A 66 5.21 -11.57 6.55
N ALA A 67 4.11 -12.29 6.32
CA ALA A 67 4.12 -13.63 5.75
C ALA A 67 4.79 -13.67 4.37
N CYS A 68 4.69 -12.59 3.59
CA CYS A 68 5.36 -12.49 2.30
C CYS A 68 6.89 -12.48 2.40
N VAL A 69 7.46 -11.95 3.49
CA VAL A 69 8.90 -11.99 3.76
C VAL A 69 9.30 -13.40 4.16
N ALA A 70 8.56 -14.01 5.08
CA ALA A 70 8.84 -15.37 5.54
C ALA A 70 8.76 -16.42 4.41
N ALA A 71 7.88 -16.22 3.44
CA ALA A 71 7.69 -17.12 2.30
C ALA A 71 8.70 -16.93 1.16
N CYS A 72 9.56 -15.91 1.20
CA CYS A 72 10.47 -15.61 0.09
C CYS A 72 11.74 -16.46 0.16
N PRO A 73 11.95 -17.44 -0.77
CA PRO A 73 13.09 -18.36 -0.69
C PRO A 73 14.44 -17.70 -0.98
N THR A 74 14.44 -16.57 -1.70
CA THR A 74 15.67 -15.86 -2.09
C THR A 74 15.97 -14.66 -1.19
N GLY A 75 15.08 -14.36 -0.20
CA GLY A 75 15.18 -13.15 0.61
C GLY A 75 15.00 -11.84 -0.20
N ALA A 76 14.38 -11.92 -1.37
CA ALA A 76 14.06 -10.73 -2.17
C ALA A 76 12.99 -9.84 -1.50
N MET A 77 12.02 -10.46 -0.82
CA MET A 77 11.04 -9.72 -0.02
C MET A 77 11.66 -9.41 1.34
N GLN A 78 11.78 -8.13 1.66
CA GLN A 78 12.49 -7.69 2.86
C GLN A 78 11.64 -6.72 3.68
N LYS A 79 11.87 -6.70 4.99
CA LYS A 79 11.36 -5.69 5.90
C LYS A 79 12.52 -4.84 6.41
N ARG A 80 12.44 -3.52 6.21
CA ARG A 80 13.47 -2.56 6.63
C ARG A 80 13.42 -2.40 8.15
N GLU A 81 14.58 -2.53 8.82
CA GLU A 81 14.66 -2.49 10.28
C GLU A 81 14.39 -1.08 10.85
N SER A 82 14.80 -0.05 10.11
CA SER A 82 14.71 1.35 10.55
C SER A 82 13.28 1.86 10.72
N ASP A 83 12.32 1.34 9.92
CA ASP A 83 10.96 1.88 9.86
C ASP A 83 9.86 0.85 9.57
N GLY A 84 10.24 -0.41 9.37
CA GLY A 84 9.29 -1.49 9.11
C GLY A 84 8.72 -1.54 7.70
N ILE A 85 9.21 -0.73 6.77
CA ILE A 85 8.75 -0.77 5.38
C ILE A 85 9.12 -2.11 4.74
N VAL A 86 8.11 -2.79 4.20
CA VAL A 86 8.28 -4.05 3.45
C VAL A 86 8.41 -3.72 1.97
N PHE A 87 9.45 -4.20 1.33
CA PHE A 87 9.76 -3.92 -0.08
C PHE A 87 10.30 -5.15 -0.81
N VAL A 88 10.44 -5.07 -2.12
CA VAL A 88 11.02 -6.11 -2.97
C VAL A 88 12.39 -5.64 -3.46
N ASP A 89 13.40 -6.46 -3.23
CA ASP A 89 14.69 -6.35 -3.91
C ASP A 89 14.57 -7.08 -5.27
N PHE A 90 14.53 -6.29 -6.34
CA PHE A 90 14.31 -6.83 -7.68
C PHE A 90 15.48 -7.70 -8.15
N ASP A 91 16.72 -7.45 -7.71
CA ASP A 91 17.89 -8.20 -8.15
C ASP A 91 17.85 -9.64 -7.62
N ARG A 92 17.27 -9.83 -6.44
CA ARG A 92 17.09 -11.16 -5.81
C ARG A 92 15.79 -11.86 -6.21
N CYS A 93 14.83 -11.13 -6.79
CA CYS A 93 13.52 -11.70 -7.12
C CYS A 93 13.60 -12.62 -8.33
N ILE A 94 13.25 -13.90 -8.14
CA ILE A 94 13.19 -14.93 -9.19
C ILE A 94 11.78 -15.14 -9.75
N GLY A 95 10.79 -14.37 -9.33
CA GLY A 95 9.41 -14.46 -9.84
C GLY A 95 8.64 -15.71 -9.41
N CYS A 96 9.03 -16.40 -8.34
CA CYS A 96 8.39 -17.66 -7.89
C CYS A 96 6.95 -17.48 -7.35
N LYS A 97 6.49 -16.26 -7.11
CA LYS A 97 5.13 -15.90 -6.65
C LYS A 97 4.75 -16.41 -5.25
N ALA A 98 5.62 -17.06 -4.49
CA ALA A 98 5.33 -17.56 -3.16
C ALA A 98 4.80 -16.46 -2.22
N CYS A 99 5.34 -15.25 -2.29
CA CYS A 99 4.90 -14.09 -1.52
C CYS A 99 3.49 -13.59 -1.89
N MET A 100 3.03 -13.83 -3.13
CA MET A 100 1.65 -13.51 -3.55
C MET A 100 0.66 -14.45 -2.87
N VAL A 101 0.97 -15.75 -2.83
CA VAL A 101 0.13 -16.76 -2.18
C VAL A 101 0.10 -16.59 -0.67
N ALA A 102 1.24 -16.20 -0.07
CA ALA A 102 1.36 -16.00 1.37
C ALA A 102 0.67 -14.72 1.88
N CYS A 103 0.40 -13.74 1.02
CA CYS A 103 -0.19 -12.47 1.43
C CYS A 103 -1.71 -12.60 1.61
N PRO A 104 -2.27 -12.51 2.85
CA PRO A 104 -3.71 -12.65 3.07
C PRO A 104 -4.53 -11.48 2.50
N TRP A 105 -3.87 -10.37 2.17
CA TRP A 105 -4.49 -9.14 1.67
C TRP A 105 -4.40 -8.98 0.15
N GLY A 106 -3.76 -9.90 -0.57
CA GLY A 106 -3.54 -9.78 -2.01
C GLY A 106 -2.70 -8.56 -2.43
N ALA A 107 -1.95 -7.96 -1.51
CA ALA A 107 -1.21 -6.71 -1.75
C ALA A 107 0.07 -6.89 -2.60
N VAL A 108 0.51 -8.12 -2.83
CA VAL A 108 1.64 -8.45 -3.70
C VAL A 108 1.09 -8.79 -5.09
N GLN A 109 1.53 -8.05 -6.10
CA GLN A 109 1.02 -8.16 -7.47
C GLN A 109 2.10 -8.70 -8.42
N TRP A 110 1.68 -9.25 -9.54
CA TRP A 110 2.58 -9.72 -10.60
C TRP A 110 2.78 -8.66 -11.67
N ASN A 111 4.03 -8.36 -11.99
CA ASN A 111 4.37 -7.54 -13.15
C ASN A 111 4.83 -8.47 -14.30
N PRO A 112 4.00 -8.64 -15.36
CA PRO A 112 4.32 -9.54 -16.47
C PRO A 112 5.48 -9.06 -17.33
N GLU A 113 5.72 -7.76 -17.41
CA GLU A 113 6.82 -7.20 -18.21
C GLU A 113 8.18 -7.46 -17.54
N ALA A 114 8.26 -7.18 -16.24
CA ALA A 114 9.49 -7.43 -15.49
C ALA A 114 9.67 -8.91 -15.09
N GLN A 115 8.65 -9.75 -15.24
CA GLN A 115 8.61 -11.16 -14.76
C GLN A 115 8.97 -11.25 -13.27
N LYS A 116 8.51 -10.26 -12.47
CA LYS A 116 8.78 -10.13 -11.04
C LYS A 116 7.53 -9.69 -10.29
N VAL A 117 7.55 -9.87 -8.98
CA VAL A 117 6.48 -9.36 -8.13
C VAL A 117 6.71 -7.89 -7.78
N VAL A 118 5.62 -7.16 -7.63
CA VAL A 118 5.62 -5.75 -7.20
C VAL A 118 4.63 -5.57 -6.05
N LYS A 119 4.85 -4.59 -5.20
CA LYS A 119 3.94 -4.22 -4.11
C LYS A 119 4.17 -2.78 -3.68
N CYS A 120 3.21 -2.22 -2.95
CA CYS A 120 3.39 -0.94 -2.29
C CYS A 120 4.57 -1.02 -1.30
N ASP A 121 5.48 -0.07 -1.40
CA ASP A 121 6.65 0.10 -0.52
C ASP A 121 6.63 1.48 0.16
N TYR A 122 5.45 2.08 0.31
CA TYR A 122 5.25 3.47 0.77
C TYR A 122 6.05 4.50 -0.04
N CYS A 123 6.43 4.14 -1.28
CA CYS A 123 7.36 4.95 -2.09
C CYS A 123 8.65 5.25 -1.31
N LYS A 124 9.33 4.20 -0.80
CA LYS A 124 10.51 4.30 0.08
C LYS A 124 11.54 5.33 -0.38
N ASP A 125 11.76 5.42 -1.70
CA ASP A 125 12.72 6.36 -2.28
C ASP A 125 12.30 7.82 -2.07
N ARG A 126 11.01 8.11 -1.99
CA ARG A 126 10.45 9.42 -1.65
C ARG A 126 10.52 9.67 -0.14
N VAL A 127 10.15 8.67 0.66
CA VAL A 127 10.19 8.73 2.13
C VAL A 127 11.61 8.97 2.62
N ASP A 128 12.60 8.33 2.01
CA ASP A 128 14.02 8.53 2.32
C ASP A 128 14.52 9.97 2.01
N GLN A 129 13.80 10.69 1.15
CA GLN A 129 14.03 12.12 0.86
C GLN A 129 13.14 13.05 1.70
N GLY A 130 12.43 12.53 2.70
CA GLY A 130 11.50 13.32 3.51
C GLY A 130 10.18 13.69 2.80
N LEU A 131 9.90 13.08 1.65
CA LEU A 131 8.68 13.32 0.87
C LEU A 131 7.59 12.30 1.25
N LYS A 132 6.33 12.70 1.12
CA LYS A 132 5.19 11.80 1.31
C LYS A 132 5.05 10.81 0.15
N PRO A 133 4.45 9.62 0.38
CA PRO A 133 4.06 8.70 -0.69
C PRO A 133 3.25 9.37 -1.80
N ALA A 134 3.43 8.92 -3.03
CA ALA A 134 2.82 9.52 -4.22
C ALA A 134 1.28 9.61 -4.12
N CYS A 135 0.63 8.53 -3.67
CA CYS A 135 -0.83 8.47 -3.49
C CYS A 135 -1.36 9.50 -2.48
N VAL A 136 -0.61 9.77 -1.42
CA VAL A 136 -0.95 10.80 -0.42
C VAL A 136 -0.78 12.20 -1.00
N THR A 137 0.31 12.41 -1.75
CA THR A 137 0.63 13.73 -2.34
C THR A 137 -0.42 14.17 -3.35
N VAL A 138 -0.97 13.23 -4.15
CA VAL A 138 -1.93 13.53 -5.22
C VAL A 138 -3.39 13.52 -4.76
N CYS A 139 -3.66 13.15 -3.51
CA CYS A 139 -5.03 13.02 -3.02
C CYS A 139 -5.77 14.36 -3.10
N THR A 140 -6.69 14.49 -4.05
CA THR A 140 -7.41 15.74 -4.40
C THR A 140 -8.19 16.33 -3.21
N THR A 141 -8.80 15.46 -2.40
CA THR A 141 -9.56 15.88 -1.22
C THR A 141 -8.72 15.92 0.05
N GLY A 142 -7.46 15.48 -0.01
CA GLY A 142 -6.59 15.34 1.15
C GLY A 142 -7.10 14.32 2.16
N CYS A 143 -7.88 13.34 1.71
CA CYS A 143 -8.40 12.29 2.60
C CYS A 143 -7.34 11.25 3.00
N LEU A 144 -6.24 11.14 2.27
CA LEU A 144 -5.12 10.27 2.63
C LEU A 144 -4.06 11.07 3.39
N SER A 145 -3.62 10.55 4.51
CA SER A 145 -2.51 11.09 5.30
C SER A 145 -1.44 10.03 5.53
N PHE A 146 -0.18 10.44 5.51
CA PHE A 146 0.95 9.60 5.88
C PHE A 146 1.44 10.05 7.25
N ARG A 147 1.38 9.17 8.23
CA ARG A 147 1.69 9.50 9.62
C ARG A 147 2.79 8.59 10.15
N GLU A 148 3.64 9.16 10.99
CA GLU A 148 4.49 8.42 11.90
C GLU A 148 3.63 7.85 13.02
N LEU A 149 3.78 6.56 13.28
CA LEU A 149 3.16 5.90 14.42
C LEU A 149 4.10 6.08 15.61
N ASP A 150 3.91 7.15 16.37
CA ASP A 150 4.54 7.28 17.68
C ASP A 150 4.03 6.13 18.55
N GLY A 151 4.91 5.46 19.27
CA GLY A 151 4.61 4.20 19.97
C GLY A 151 3.53 4.27 21.07
N ALA A 152 2.56 5.16 20.95
CA ALA A 152 1.50 5.45 21.92
C ALA A 152 0.06 5.15 21.47
N ASP A 153 -0.20 4.83 20.18
CA ASP A 153 -1.57 4.58 19.71
C ASP A 153 -1.81 3.08 19.39
N THR A 154 -1.80 2.25 20.42
CA THR A 154 -2.28 0.86 20.36
C THR A 154 -3.61 0.66 21.07
N ASP A 155 -4.37 1.73 21.31
CA ASP A 155 -5.71 1.64 21.88
C ASP A 155 -6.70 2.40 21.00
N THR A 156 -7.41 1.67 20.15
CA THR A 156 -8.79 2.02 19.77
C THR A 156 -9.54 0.74 19.49
N ASP A 157 -10.51 0.51 20.38
CA ASP A 157 -11.65 -0.42 20.26
C ASP A 157 -12.31 -0.43 18.87
#